data_d3eb9a2307c1c174053feb91ce48467c
#
_entry.id   d3eb9a2307c1c174053feb91ce48467c
#
_cell.length_a   1.000
_cell.length_b   1.000
_cell.length_c   1.000
_cell.angle_alpha   90.00
_cell.angle_beta   90.00
_cell.angle_gamma   90.00
#
_symmetry.space_group_name_H-M   'P 1'
#
loop_
_entity.id
_entity.type
_entity.pdbx_description
1 polymer ?
#
loop_
_entity_poly.entity_id
_entity_poly.type
_entity_poly.pdbx_seq_one_letter_code
_entity_poly.pdbx_strand_id
1 'polypeptide(L)'
;MTLKEIDVKTFENYAKKSTYRTFMQTEEIGKLRELNGWTSYYLGLYDNDKLIGATLLVGKKRHFNKYEFYAPRGPLVDYSDEKTLTKFLKLLTNFVKKHQGYVLRIDPYVSYKERNGKGEIIKDGYDNTNIVNTILNTGFTSVPYDDREQVTFMYALDTKDKTEDEIIKNMKSNTRNLIRKNIKNGIEIVELTKDNLDEFYKIMQSTGSRKGFDIRNINYYQNMYDLFSKKNEIKYLVTKLDLSKYIKMLENELESNIDKKNKLSDNKNNDGKRKALDETINGFNKKIELAKEEKEKYGDVITLSGSMFIMTKPEVVYLSSGNYEEFLSYNSQYLIQWEMIKYAINNGYDRYNFYGIPNTFDDKNDKDYGIYEFKTGFNGYIEELIGEFEIKTSPVYYLIKLIHKIRH
;
A
#
# COMPACT_ATOMS: atom_id res chain seq x y z
N MET A 1 -8.12 -4.14 35.77
CA MET A 1 -8.38 -4.07 34.31
C MET A 1 -9.24 -5.24 33.89
N THR A 2 -10.27 -4.99 33.06
CA THR A 2 -11.22 -5.99 32.53
C THR A 2 -11.37 -5.82 31.03
N LEU A 3 -11.61 -6.94 30.30
CA LEU A 3 -11.92 -6.95 28.88
C LEU A 3 -13.41 -7.17 28.68
N LYS A 4 -14.06 -6.34 27.87
CA LYS A 4 -15.49 -6.41 27.58
C LYS A 4 -15.73 -6.23 26.08
N GLU A 5 -16.77 -6.82 25.54
CA GLU A 5 -17.29 -6.43 24.23
C GLU A 5 -17.89 -5.03 24.34
N ILE A 6 -17.64 -4.22 23.31
CA ILE A 6 -18.11 -2.83 23.21
C ILE A 6 -18.83 -2.63 21.89
N ASP A 7 -19.67 -1.64 21.81
CA ASP A 7 -20.32 -1.27 20.56
C ASP A 7 -19.32 -0.63 19.58
N VAL A 8 -19.63 -0.69 18.30
CA VAL A 8 -18.80 -0.19 17.21
C VAL A 8 -18.47 1.31 17.37
N LYS A 9 -19.44 2.11 17.82
CA LYS A 9 -19.24 3.56 18.00
C LYS A 9 -18.19 3.85 19.09
N THR A 10 -18.25 3.11 20.18
CA THR A 10 -17.26 3.21 21.27
C THR A 10 -15.88 2.80 20.78
N PHE A 11 -15.78 1.69 20.03
CA PHE A 11 -14.55 1.24 19.41
C PHE A 11 -13.97 2.30 18.46
N GLU A 12 -14.75 2.79 17.50
CA GLU A 12 -14.32 3.79 16.51
C GLU A 12 -13.85 5.10 17.17
N ASN A 13 -14.55 5.54 18.24
CA ASN A 13 -14.16 6.72 18.99
C ASN A 13 -12.81 6.56 19.70
N TYR A 14 -12.49 5.35 20.18
CA TYR A 14 -11.19 5.04 20.74
C TYR A 14 -10.12 4.95 19.64
N ALA A 15 -10.41 4.20 18.58
CA ALA A 15 -9.48 4.00 17.45
C ALA A 15 -9.06 5.32 16.81
N LYS A 16 -10.00 6.27 16.64
CA LYS A 16 -9.71 7.62 16.10
C LYS A 16 -8.69 8.42 16.90
N LYS A 17 -8.55 8.14 18.19
CA LYS A 17 -7.63 8.85 19.10
C LYS A 17 -6.32 8.09 19.33
N SER A 18 -6.24 6.85 18.86
CA SER A 18 -5.07 6.01 19.05
C SER A 18 -3.91 6.46 18.16
N THR A 19 -2.71 6.52 18.72
CA THR A 19 -1.45 6.73 17.98
C THR A 19 -1.20 5.61 16.96
N TYR A 20 -1.67 4.41 17.25
CA TYR A 20 -1.52 3.21 16.41
C TYR A 20 -2.74 2.99 15.49
N ARG A 21 -3.48 4.05 15.18
CA ARG A 21 -4.64 3.98 14.28
C ARG A 21 -4.20 3.53 12.90
N THR A 22 -4.98 2.58 12.35
CA THR A 22 -4.79 2.06 10.99
C THR A 22 -6.15 1.69 10.41
N PHE A 23 -6.27 1.69 9.08
CA PHE A 23 -7.49 1.26 8.41
C PHE A 23 -7.89 -0.19 8.72
N MET A 24 -6.92 -1.03 9.12
CA MET A 24 -7.15 -2.43 9.48
C MET A 24 -7.90 -2.60 10.81
N GLN A 25 -7.91 -1.58 11.67
CA GLN A 25 -8.67 -1.53 12.92
C GLN A 25 -9.86 -0.58 12.79
N THR A 26 -10.80 -0.91 11.87
CA THR A 26 -12.02 -0.13 11.58
C THR A 26 -13.24 -1.04 11.46
N GLU A 27 -14.43 -0.44 11.57
CA GLU A 27 -15.69 -1.12 11.32
C GLU A 27 -15.77 -1.69 9.90
N GLU A 28 -15.24 -0.97 8.91
CA GLU A 28 -15.22 -1.36 7.50
C GLU A 28 -14.48 -2.68 7.30
N ILE A 29 -13.32 -2.83 7.92
CA ILE A 29 -12.57 -4.09 7.88
C ILE A 29 -13.30 -5.21 8.62
N GLY A 30 -13.93 -4.92 9.76
CA GLY A 30 -14.80 -5.88 10.45
C GLY A 30 -15.89 -6.42 9.52
N LYS A 31 -16.62 -5.53 8.87
CA LYS A 31 -17.68 -5.89 7.90
C LYS A 31 -17.12 -6.63 6.68
N LEU A 32 -15.99 -6.21 6.14
CA LEU A 32 -15.32 -6.92 5.03
C LEU A 32 -14.95 -8.36 5.41
N ARG A 33 -14.49 -8.57 6.65
CA ARG A 33 -14.19 -9.91 7.16
C ARG A 33 -15.47 -10.74 7.33
N GLU A 34 -16.56 -10.15 7.79
CA GLU A 34 -17.87 -10.82 7.91
C GLU A 34 -18.41 -11.30 6.55
N LEU A 35 -18.28 -10.49 5.49
CA LEU A 35 -18.62 -10.89 4.12
C LEU A 35 -17.81 -12.11 3.64
N ASN A 36 -16.66 -12.38 4.26
CA ASN A 36 -15.78 -13.53 3.96
C ASN A 36 -15.92 -14.66 5.01
N GLY A 37 -16.99 -14.67 5.79
CA GLY A 37 -17.33 -15.74 6.74
C GLY A 37 -16.52 -15.71 8.04
N TRP A 38 -16.03 -14.54 8.43
CA TRP A 38 -15.48 -14.30 9.76
C TRP A 38 -16.55 -13.72 10.68
N THR A 39 -16.34 -13.76 11.97
CA THR A 39 -17.13 -13.05 12.98
C THR A 39 -16.27 -11.96 13.58
N SER A 40 -16.80 -10.74 13.66
CA SER A 40 -16.09 -9.58 14.22
C SER A 40 -16.49 -9.38 15.68
N TYR A 41 -15.50 -9.10 16.52
CA TYR A 41 -15.65 -8.75 17.93
C TYR A 41 -14.94 -7.42 18.15
N TYR A 42 -15.64 -6.44 18.72
CA TYR A 42 -15.05 -5.17 19.14
C TYR A 42 -14.84 -5.24 20.64
N LEU A 43 -13.58 -5.27 21.08
CA LEU A 43 -13.21 -5.49 22.47
C LEU A 43 -12.56 -4.25 23.05
N GLY A 44 -12.96 -3.87 24.26
CA GLY A 44 -12.40 -2.76 25.04
C GLY A 44 -11.72 -3.24 26.32
N LEU A 45 -10.52 -2.76 26.56
CA LEU A 45 -9.82 -2.92 27.83
C LEU A 45 -10.12 -1.74 28.74
N TYR A 46 -10.69 -2.02 29.90
CA TYR A 46 -11.04 -1.02 30.90
C TYR A 46 -10.13 -1.11 32.13
N ASP A 47 -9.69 0.03 32.61
CA ASP A 47 -9.19 0.18 33.97
C ASP A 47 -10.21 0.98 34.76
N ASN A 48 -10.86 0.29 35.72
CA ASN A 48 -12.13 0.74 36.31
C ASN A 48 -13.13 1.08 35.19
N ASP A 49 -13.59 2.32 35.08
CA ASP A 49 -14.55 2.76 34.06
C ASP A 49 -13.90 3.44 32.86
N LYS A 50 -12.57 3.57 32.84
CA LYS A 50 -11.84 4.21 31.76
C LYS A 50 -11.42 3.18 30.71
N LEU A 51 -11.83 3.42 29.44
CA LEU A 51 -11.36 2.65 28.28
C LEU A 51 -9.91 3.04 27.98
N ILE A 52 -8.97 2.10 28.10
CA ILE A 52 -7.52 2.30 27.94
C ILE A 52 -6.90 1.48 26.82
N GLY A 53 -7.67 0.63 26.16
CA GLY A 53 -7.27 -0.13 24.98
C GLY A 53 -8.48 -0.65 24.25
N ALA A 54 -8.36 -0.90 22.96
CA ALA A 54 -9.42 -1.53 22.16
C ALA A 54 -8.84 -2.39 21.04
N THR A 55 -9.64 -3.30 20.48
CA THR A 55 -9.24 -4.05 19.28
C THR A 55 -10.45 -4.56 18.53
N LEU A 56 -10.38 -4.50 17.20
CA LEU A 56 -11.14 -5.38 16.34
C LEU A 56 -10.43 -6.74 16.36
N LEU A 57 -11.14 -7.76 16.82
CA LEU A 57 -10.71 -9.16 16.77
C LEU A 57 -11.64 -9.92 15.83
N VAL A 58 -11.11 -10.65 14.86
CA VAL A 58 -11.92 -11.45 13.95
C VAL A 58 -11.68 -12.94 14.20
N GLY A 59 -12.76 -13.73 14.20
CA GLY A 59 -12.72 -15.18 14.41
C GLY A 59 -13.28 -15.93 13.22
N LYS A 60 -12.58 -16.96 12.73
CA LYS A 60 -13.07 -17.82 11.66
C LYS A 60 -13.15 -19.26 12.10
N LYS A 61 -14.34 -19.86 11.90
CA LYS A 61 -14.55 -21.27 12.18
C LYS A 61 -13.70 -22.14 11.25
N ARG A 62 -13.02 -23.10 11.83
CA ARG A 62 -12.16 -24.09 11.14
C ARG A 62 -12.59 -25.52 11.48
N HIS A 63 -11.68 -26.47 11.32
CA HIS A 63 -11.92 -27.87 11.64
C HIS A 63 -12.23 -28.08 13.15
N PHE A 64 -12.88 -29.18 13.49
CA PHE A 64 -13.22 -29.59 14.87
C PHE A 64 -14.06 -28.56 15.67
N ASN A 65 -14.85 -27.74 14.97
CA ASN A 65 -15.65 -26.68 15.60
C ASN A 65 -14.79 -25.67 16.39
N LYS A 66 -13.55 -25.48 15.98
CA LYS A 66 -12.59 -24.54 16.55
C LYS A 66 -12.45 -23.30 15.68
N TYR A 67 -12.04 -22.22 16.33
CA TYR A 67 -11.85 -20.92 15.67
C TYR A 67 -10.38 -20.51 15.67
N GLU A 68 -9.94 -19.98 14.56
CA GLU A 68 -8.74 -19.12 14.53
C GLU A 68 -9.15 -17.69 14.79
N PHE A 69 -8.35 -16.96 15.55
CA PHE A 69 -8.57 -15.56 15.84
C PHE A 69 -7.42 -14.72 15.37
N TYR A 70 -7.74 -13.53 14.87
CA TYR A 70 -6.76 -12.57 14.38
C TYR A 70 -7.16 -11.14 14.72
N ALA A 71 -6.23 -10.36 15.26
CA ALA A 71 -6.39 -8.92 15.47
C ALA A 71 -5.53 -8.16 14.43
N PRO A 72 -6.09 -7.81 13.25
CA PRO A 72 -5.32 -7.22 12.16
C PRO A 72 -4.76 -5.86 12.56
N ARG A 73 -3.44 -5.71 12.56
CA ARG A 73 -2.73 -4.50 12.99
C ARG A 73 -3.09 -4.02 14.40
N GLY A 74 -3.62 -4.91 15.23
CA GLY A 74 -4.01 -4.64 16.60
C GLY A 74 -3.19 -5.43 17.62
N PRO A 75 -3.52 -5.22 18.91
CA PRO A 75 -4.54 -4.32 19.48
C PRO A 75 -4.11 -2.83 19.49
N LEU A 76 -5.08 -1.93 19.65
CA LEU A 76 -4.85 -0.50 19.88
C LEU A 76 -4.68 -0.26 21.40
N VAL A 77 -3.46 -0.02 21.84
CA VAL A 77 -3.10 0.19 23.26
C VAL A 77 -1.83 1.03 23.34
N ASP A 78 -1.55 1.61 24.48
CA ASP A 78 -0.24 2.21 24.71
C ASP A 78 0.82 1.10 24.88
N TYR A 79 1.63 0.90 23.86
CA TYR A 79 2.69 -0.11 23.85
C TYR A 79 3.89 0.22 24.74
N SER A 80 4.01 1.47 25.20
CA SER A 80 5.03 1.86 26.17
C SER A 80 4.70 1.44 27.60
N ASP A 81 3.42 1.21 27.90
CA ASP A 81 2.96 0.66 29.18
C ASP A 81 2.97 -0.88 29.16
N GLU A 82 4.12 -1.45 29.54
CA GLU A 82 4.33 -2.90 29.59
C GLU A 82 3.27 -3.63 30.42
N LYS A 83 2.85 -3.05 31.55
CA LYS A 83 1.85 -3.64 32.46
C LYS A 83 0.48 -3.73 31.77
N THR A 84 0.06 -2.66 31.12
CA THR A 84 -1.21 -2.60 30.39
C THR A 84 -1.18 -3.52 29.18
N LEU A 85 -0.11 -3.52 28.38
CA LEU A 85 0.07 -4.42 27.24
C LEU A 85 0.01 -5.89 27.68
N THR A 86 0.79 -6.28 28.68
CA THR A 86 0.80 -7.64 29.25
C THR A 86 -0.60 -8.06 29.70
N LYS A 87 -1.32 -7.20 30.41
CA LYS A 87 -2.67 -7.50 30.90
C LYS A 87 -3.66 -7.65 29.74
N PHE A 88 -3.58 -6.78 28.74
CA PHE A 88 -4.45 -6.86 27.57
C PHE A 88 -4.27 -8.18 26.82
N LEU A 89 -3.02 -8.55 26.49
CA LEU A 89 -2.73 -9.79 25.78
C LEU A 89 -3.19 -11.05 26.53
N LYS A 90 -3.00 -11.08 27.86
CA LYS A 90 -3.51 -12.18 28.69
C LYS A 90 -5.05 -12.27 28.70
N LEU A 91 -5.73 -11.14 28.80
CA LEU A 91 -7.19 -11.10 28.78
C LEU A 91 -7.74 -11.47 27.40
N LEU A 92 -7.10 -11.00 26.31
CA LEU A 92 -7.44 -11.35 24.94
C LEU A 92 -7.26 -12.84 24.67
N THR A 93 -6.14 -13.42 25.13
CA THR A 93 -5.92 -14.88 25.08
C THR A 93 -7.00 -15.66 25.80
N ASN A 94 -7.43 -15.20 26.98
CA ASN A 94 -8.51 -15.83 27.75
C ASN A 94 -9.87 -15.71 27.04
N PHE A 95 -10.14 -14.57 26.39
CA PHE A 95 -11.34 -14.39 25.56
C PHE A 95 -11.36 -15.43 24.43
N VAL A 96 -10.26 -15.56 23.71
CA VAL A 96 -10.09 -16.52 22.60
C VAL A 96 -10.30 -17.96 23.09
N LYS A 97 -9.74 -18.35 24.24
CA LYS A 97 -9.97 -19.69 24.83
C LYS A 97 -11.45 -19.94 25.13
N LYS A 98 -12.14 -18.97 25.72
CA LYS A 98 -13.59 -19.07 26.05
C LYS A 98 -14.44 -19.22 24.78
N HIS A 99 -14.00 -18.62 23.65
CA HIS A 99 -14.71 -18.69 22.36
C HIS A 99 -14.18 -19.84 21.47
N GLN A 100 -13.67 -20.91 22.08
CA GLN A 100 -13.18 -22.12 21.39
C GLN A 100 -12.03 -21.86 20.38
N GLY A 101 -11.30 -20.78 20.59
CA GLY A 101 -10.11 -20.49 19.78
C GLY A 101 -9.01 -21.53 19.97
N TYR A 102 -8.36 -21.91 18.88
CA TYR A 102 -7.16 -22.77 18.93
C TYR A 102 -5.87 -22.00 18.74
N VAL A 103 -5.96 -20.80 18.17
CA VAL A 103 -4.84 -19.89 17.96
C VAL A 103 -5.35 -18.44 17.98
N LEU A 104 -4.53 -17.53 18.49
CA LEU A 104 -4.69 -16.10 18.35
C LEU A 104 -3.45 -15.55 17.67
N ARG A 105 -3.63 -14.78 16.60
CA ARG A 105 -2.58 -14.01 15.93
C ARG A 105 -2.80 -12.52 16.12
N ILE A 106 -1.71 -11.79 16.27
CA ILE A 106 -1.66 -10.32 16.33
C ILE A 106 -0.49 -9.85 15.48
N ASP A 107 -0.63 -8.71 14.83
CA ASP A 107 0.45 -8.08 14.09
C ASP A 107 0.44 -6.55 14.32
N PRO A 108 0.82 -6.11 15.52
CA PRO A 108 0.68 -4.71 15.94
C PRO A 108 1.26 -3.71 14.93
N TYR A 109 0.57 -2.59 14.72
CA TYR A 109 1.03 -1.51 13.85
C TYR A 109 2.03 -0.62 14.60
N VAL A 110 3.14 -1.23 14.99
CA VAL A 110 4.22 -0.63 15.78
C VAL A 110 5.52 -0.77 15.02
N SER A 111 6.20 0.34 14.79
CA SER A 111 7.54 0.35 14.18
C SER A 111 8.54 -0.37 15.09
N TYR A 112 9.46 -1.14 14.49
CA TYR A 112 10.46 -1.92 15.24
C TYR A 112 11.69 -1.10 15.53
N LYS A 113 12.48 -0.79 14.49
CA LYS A 113 13.70 0.01 14.57
C LYS A 113 13.66 1.11 13.51
N GLU A 114 14.20 2.25 13.85
CA GLU A 114 14.28 3.37 12.90
C GLU A 114 15.24 3.05 11.76
N ARG A 115 14.73 3.22 10.51
CA ARG A 115 15.50 2.99 9.30
C ARG A 115 15.45 4.21 8.38
N ASN A 116 16.53 4.43 7.65
CA ASN A 116 16.55 5.43 6.59
C ASN A 116 15.93 4.89 5.27
N GLY A 117 15.92 5.72 4.23
CA GLY A 117 15.37 5.34 2.91
C GLY A 117 16.13 4.23 2.19
N LYS A 118 17.32 3.84 2.67
CA LYS A 118 18.12 2.71 2.17
C LYS A 118 17.94 1.43 2.99
N GLY A 119 17.16 1.50 4.08
CA GLY A 119 16.95 0.37 4.98
C GLY A 119 18.01 0.21 6.08
N GLU A 120 18.99 1.08 6.14
CA GLU A 120 20.00 1.07 7.20
C GLU A 120 19.37 1.50 8.53
N ILE A 121 19.66 0.77 9.60
CA ILE A 121 19.22 1.15 10.95
C ILE A 121 19.94 2.44 11.34
N ILE A 122 19.17 3.43 11.78
CA ILE A 122 19.71 4.72 12.24
C ILE A 122 20.33 4.52 13.63
N LYS A 123 21.60 4.86 13.74
CA LYS A 123 22.27 4.87 15.05
C LYS A 123 21.60 5.90 15.95
N ASP A 124 21.29 5.50 17.19
CA ASP A 124 20.57 6.32 18.16
C ASP A 124 19.10 6.65 17.78
N GLY A 125 18.56 5.98 16.75
CA GLY A 125 17.14 6.00 16.42
C GLY A 125 16.29 5.19 17.41
N TYR A 126 14.96 5.22 17.26
CA TYR A 126 14.11 4.42 18.14
C TYR A 126 14.36 2.92 17.95
N ASP A 127 14.26 2.17 19.06
CA ASP A 127 14.35 0.70 19.11
C ASP A 127 13.25 0.16 20.06
N ASN A 128 12.27 -0.49 19.50
CA ASN A 128 11.12 -1.06 20.19
C ASN A 128 11.28 -2.57 20.50
N THR A 129 12.51 -3.05 20.63
CA THR A 129 12.82 -4.44 21.02
C THR A 129 12.18 -4.82 22.37
N ASN A 130 12.05 -3.87 23.28
CA ASN A 130 11.36 -4.04 24.57
C ASN A 130 9.89 -4.42 24.40
N ILE A 131 9.17 -3.85 23.40
CA ILE A 131 7.78 -4.18 23.10
C ILE A 131 7.68 -5.62 22.61
N VAL A 132 8.59 -6.03 21.71
CA VAL A 132 8.68 -7.43 21.22
C VAL A 132 8.88 -8.37 22.40
N ASN A 133 9.83 -8.08 23.28
CA ASN A 133 10.11 -8.90 24.47
C ASN A 133 8.88 -8.98 25.40
N THR A 134 8.17 -7.88 25.62
CA THR A 134 6.94 -7.86 26.42
C THR A 134 5.88 -8.79 25.82
N ILE A 135 5.66 -8.78 24.50
CA ILE A 135 4.73 -9.67 23.82
C ILE A 135 5.16 -11.13 24.01
N LEU A 136 6.43 -11.45 23.75
CA LEU A 136 6.97 -12.82 23.90
C LEU A 136 6.84 -13.34 25.34
N ASN A 137 7.08 -12.51 26.34
CA ASN A 137 6.94 -12.84 27.78
C ASN A 137 5.48 -13.17 28.18
N THR A 138 4.49 -12.84 27.35
CA THR A 138 3.09 -13.24 27.59
C THR A 138 2.75 -14.62 27.02
N GLY A 139 3.72 -15.32 26.43
CA GLY A 139 3.57 -16.67 25.86
C GLY A 139 3.30 -16.71 24.34
N PHE A 140 3.30 -15.55 23.69
CA PHE A 140 3.31 -15.49 22.23
C PHE A 140 4.66 -15.94 21.65
N THR A 141 4.65 -16.40 20.41
CA THR A 141 5.85 -16.70 19.62
C THR A 141 5.81 -15.89 18.33
N SER A 142 6.97 -15.46 17.83
CA SER A 142 7.05 -14.78 16.54
C SER A 142 6.66 -15.71 15.39
N VAL A 143 5.89 -15.20 14.44
CA VAL A 143 5.58 -15.88 13.18
C VAL A 143 6.74 -15.68 12.22
N PRO A 144 7.28 -16.75 11.57
CA PRO A 144 8.29 -16.62 10.54
C PRO A 144 7.86 -15.64 9.44
N TYR A 145 8.81 -14.95 8.83
CA TYR A 145 8.52 -13.91 7.85
C TYR A 145 7.58 -14.38 6.73
N ASP A 146 7.87 -15.52 6.13
CA ASP A 146 7.14 -16.08 5.00
C ASP A 146 5.71 -16.58 5.36
N ASP A 147 5.45 -16.80 6.67
CA ASP A 147 4.15 -17.25 7.17
C ASP A 147 3.24 -16.08 7.66
N ARG A 148 3.70 -14.84 7.55
CA ARG A 148 2.98 -13.65 8.02
C ARG A 148 1.83 -13.27 7.10
N GLU A 149 0.71 -12.86 7.71
CA GLU A 149 -0.47 -12.39 6.98
C GLU A 149 -0.27 -11.00 6.35
N GLN A 150 0.59 -10.18 6.95
CA GLN A 150 0.78 -8.79 6.56
C GLN A 150 2.25 -8.47 6.34
N VAL A 151 2.47 -7.45 5.50
CA VAL A 151 3.81 -6.93 5.21
C VAL A 151 4.49 -6.42 6.49
N THR A 152 5.78 -6.70 6.61
CA THR A 152 6.60 -6.22 7.73
C THR A 152 7.35 -4.95 7.36
N PHE A 153 7.81 -4.84 6.13
CA PHE A 153 8.52 -3.67 5.63
C PHE A 153 7.61 -2.85 4.74
N MET A 154 7.51 -1.56 5.02
CA MET A 154 6.76 -0.59 4.24
C MET A 154 7.66 0.56 3.83
N TYR A 155 7.27 1.29 2.80
CA TYR A 155 7.92 2.54 2.42
C TYR A 155 6.95 3.68 2.67
N ALA A 156 7.37 4.71 3.40
CA ALA A 156 6.53 5.82 3.78
C ALA A 156 7.20 7.17 3.52
N LEU A 157 6.40 8.22 3.41
CA LEU A 157 6.82 9.59 3.22
C LEU A 157 5.98 10.49 4.14
N ASP A 158 6.62 11.28 4.98
CA ASP A 158 5.93 12.25 5.82
C ASP A 158 5.41 13.41 4.97
N THR A 159 4.12 13.72 5.16
CA THR A 159 3.43 14.83 4.47
C THR A 159 2.99 15.92 5.43
N LYS A 160 3.04 15.67 6.74
CA LYS A 160 2.70 16.65 7.77
C LYS A 160 3.60 17.87 7.68
N ASP A 161 2.98 19.04 7.69
CA ASP A 161 3.67 20.34 7.65
C ASP A 161 4.63 20.51 6.44
N LYS A 162 4.37 19.75 5.34
CA LYS A 162 5.12 19.85 4.09
C LYS A 162 4.30 20.49 2.99
N THR A 163 5.00 21.16 2.09
CA THR A 163 4.43 21.71 0.86
C THR A 163 4.71 20.76 -0.33
N GLU A 164 3.89 20.88 -1.38
CA GLU A 164 4.11 20.15 -2.64
C GLU A 164 5.50 20.43 -3.23
N ASP A 165 5.95 21.69 -3.16
CA ASP A 165 7.26 22.12 -3.65
C ASP A 165 8.42 21.49 -2.89
N GLU A 166 8.33 21.35 -1.57
CA GLU A 166 9.34 20.68 -0.75
C GLU A 166 9.44 19.19 -1.11
N ILE A 167 8.29 18.53 -1.18
CA ILE A 167 8.24 17.10 -1.50
C ILE A 167 8.80 16.84 -2.90
N ILE A 168 8.33 17.56 -3.94
CA ILE A 168 8.79 17.30 -5.30
C ILE A 168 10.26 17.64 -5.49
N LYS A 169 10.80 18.68 -4.85
CA LYS A 169 12.23 19.01 -4.89
C LYS A 169 13.11 17.90 -4.31
N ASN A 170 12.62 17.23 -3.26
CA ASN A 170 13.36 16.15 -2.58
C ASN A 170 13.30 14.81 -3.31
N MET A 171 12.37 14.59 -4.24
CA MET A 171 12.32 13.36 -5.05
C MET A 171 13.60 13.17 -5.88
N LYS A 172 13.92 11.93 -6.24
CA LYS A 172 15.02 11.65 -7.20
C LYS A 172 14.71 12.33 -8.53
N SER A 173 15.77 12.80 -9.22
CA SER A 173 15.62 13.54 -10.48
C SER A 173 14.84 12.77 -11.55
N ASN A 174 15.08 11.46 -11.65
CA ASN A 174 14.35 10.60 -12.58
C ASN A 174 12.83 10.59 -12.29
N THR A 175 12.43 10.47 -11.03
CA THR A 175 11.02 10.50 -10.62
C THR A 175 10.34 11.80 -11.02
N ARG A 176 10.99 12.96 -10.73
CA ARG A 176 10.48 14.27 -11.16
C ARG A 176 10.32 14.38 -12.67
N ASN A 177 11.30 13.85 -13.41
CA ASN A 177 11.28 13.89 -14.87
C ASN A 177 10.15 13.02 -15.44
N LEU A 178 9.90 11.84 -14.87
CA LEU A 178 8.80 10.97 -15.28
C LEU A 178 7.43 11.61 -14.99
N ILE A 179 7.25 12.24 -13.83
CA ILE A 179 6.03 12.98 -13.50
C ILE A 179 5.80 14.10 -14.50
N ARG A 180 6.82 14.95 -14.76
CA ARG A 180 6.70 16.06 -15.70
C ARG A 180 6.43 15.58 -17.13
N LYS A 181 7.08 14.49 -17.54
CA LYS A 181 6.85 13.86 -18.85
C LYS A 181 5.42 13.39 -19.00
N ASN A 182 4.86 12.74 -17.97
CA ASN A 182 3.49 12.26 -18.00
C ASN A 182 2.48 13.41 -18.12
N ILE A 183 2.69 14.49 -17.37
CA ILE A 183 1.88 15.72 -17.48
C ILE A 183 1.99 16.32 -18.89
N LYS A 184 3.22 16.45 -19.42
CA LYS A 184 3.47 16.98 -20.77
C LYS A 184 2.81 16.12 -21.86
N ASN A 185 2.82 14.81 -21.69
CA ASN A 185 2.21 13.85 -22.63
C ASN A 185 0.67 13.88 -22.60
N GLY A 186 0.05 14.63 -21.67
CA GLY A 186 -1.40 14.71 -21.54
C GLY A 186 -2.04 13.47 -20.93
N ILE A 187 -1.29 12.72 -20.10
CA ILE A 187 -1.86 11.61 -19.33
C ILE A 187 -2.80 12.19 -18.27
N GLU A 188 -4.04 11.75 -18.28
CA GLU A 188 -5.08 12.18 -17.35
C GLU A 188 -5.28 11.13 -16.26
N ILE A 189 -5.63 11.57 -15.05
CA ILE A 189 -6.04 10.70 -13.94
C ILE A 189 -7.56 10.74 -13.85
N VAL A 190 -8.17 9.56 -13.82
CA VAL A 190 -9.63 9.39 -13.72
C VAL A 190 -9.93 8.59 -12.46
N GLU A 191 -10.82 9.12 -11.62
CA GLU A 191 -11.35 8.40 -10.46
C GLU A 191 -12.49 7.48 -10.93
N LEU A 192 -12.41 6.20 -10.56
CA LEU A 192 -13.44 5.22 -10.88
C LEU A 192 -14.52 5.21 -9.79
N THR A 193 -15.76 5.00 -10.24
CA THR A 193 -16.91 4.71 -9.38
C THR A 193 -17.13 3.20 -9.32
N LYS A 194 -18.09 2.77 -8.48
CA LYS A 194 -18.43 1.33 -8.37
C LYS A 194 -18.75 0.69 -9.72
N ASP A 195 -19.46 1.42 -10.58
CA ASP A 195 -20.00 0.88 -11.85
C ASP A 195 -18.91 0.58 -12.88
N ASN A 196 -17.74 1.15 -12.74
CA ASN A 196 -16.61 0.96 -13.65
C ASN A 196 -15.35 0.37 -13.00
N LEU A 197 -15.48 -0.27 -11.81
CA LEU A 197 -14.39 -0.97 -11.15
C LEU A 197 -13.84 -2.18 -11.92
N ASP A 198 -14.59 -2.69 -12.88
CA ASP A 198 -14.12 -3.73 -13.80
C ASP A 198 -12.89 -3.27 -14.61
N GLU A 199 -12.75 -1.97 -14.86
CA GLU A 199 -11.57 -1.40 -15.51
C GLU A 199 -10.31 -1.60 -14.64
N PHE A 200 -10.40 -1.28 -13.34
CA PHE A 200 -9.31 -1.55 -12.39
C PHE A 200 -9.04 -3.06 -12.26
N TYR A 201 -10.09 -3.87 -12.21
CA TYR A 201 -9.95 -5.31 -12.09
C TYR A 201 -9.19 -5.94 -13.27
N LYS A 202 -9.45 -5.51 -14.50
CA LYS A 202 -8.71 -5.95 -15.70
C LYS A 202 -7.22 -5.60 -15.61
N ILE A 203 -6.88 -4.41 -15.10
CA ILE A 203 -5.48 -4.01 -14.86
C ILE A 203 -4.82 -4.95 -13.83
N MET A 204 -5.54 -5.29 -12.75
CA MET A 204 -5.04 -6.22 -11.75
C MET A 204 -4.85 -7.64 -12.33
N GLN A 205 -5.76 -8.12 -13.18
CA GLN A 205 -5.63 -9.40 -13.88
C GLN A 205 -4.38 -9.44 -14.77
N SER A 206 -4.16 -8.41 -15.58
CA SER A 206 -2.94 -8.28 -16.40
C SER A 206 -1.67 -8.33 -15.54
N THR A 207 -1.66 -7.58 -14.43
CA THR A 207 -0.51 -7.53 -13.53
C THR A 207 -0.27 -8.87 -12.82
N GLY A 208 -1.33 -9.52 -12.31
CA GLY A 208 -1.24 -10.82 -11.64
C GLY A 208 -0.72 -11.92 -12.57
N SER A 209 -1.24 -11.99 -13.80
CA SER A 209 -0.78 -12.93 -14.83
C SER A 209 0.70 -12.74 -15.16
N ARG A 210 1.14 -11.49 -15.34
CA ARG A 210 2.54 -11.17 -15.65
C ARG A 210 3.50 -11.48 -14.51
N LYS A 211 3.10 -11.19 -13.26
CA LYS A 211 3.96 -11.34 -12.07
C LYS A 211 3.79 -12.69 -11.36
N GLY A 212 2.83 -13.51 -11.75
CA GLY A 212 2.62 -14.84 -11.20
C GLY A 212 2.06 -14.85 -9.77
N PHE A 213 1.19 -13.92 -9.41
CA PHE A 213 0.50 -13.92 -8.12
C PHE A 213 -1.03 -13.91 -8.26
N ASP A 214 -1.71 -14.49 -7.28
CA ASP A 214 -3.16 -14.53 -7.23
C ASP A 214 -3.73 -13.16 -6.84
N ILE A 215 -4.60 -12.62 -7.69
CA ILE A 215 -5.33 -11.39 -7.40
C ILE A 215 -6.61 -11.67 -6.58
N ARG A 216 -7.08 -10.67 -5.84
CA ARG A 216 -8.40 -10.72 -5.23
C ARG A 216 -9.47 -10.71 -6.33
N ASN A 217 -10.63 -11.38 -6.08
CA ASN A 217 -11.74 -11.34 -7.01
C ASN A 217 -12.39 -9.94 -7.06
N ILE A 218 -13.21 -9.70 -8.08
CA ILE A 218 -13.86 -8.39 -8.29
C ILE A 218 -14.74 -7.99 -7.09
N ASN A 219 -15.40 -8.95 -6.43
CA ASN A 219 -16.25 -8.69 -5.28
C ASN A 219 -15.46 -8.07 -4.11
N TYR A 220 -14.18 -8.44 -3.95
CA TYR A 220 -13.33 -7.80 -2.93
C TYR A 220 -13.21 -6.30 -3.17
N TYR A 221 -12.92 -5.88 -4.40
CA TYR A 221 -12.75 -4.46 -4.74
C TYR A 221 -14.06 -3.68 -4.64
N GLN A 222 -15.17 -4.30 -5.07
CA GLN A 222 -16.52 -3.72 -4.94
C GLN A 222 -16.93 -3.58 -3.46
N ASN A 223 -16.70 -4.60 -2.63
CA ASN A 223 -16.98 -4.55 -1.20
C ASN A 223 -16.13 -3.48 -0.49
N MET A 224 -14.84 -3.37 -0.84
CA MET A 224 -13.99 -2.29 -0.33
C MET A 224 -14.56 -0.92 -0.70
N TYR A 225 -14.98 -0.74 -1.94
CA TYR A 225 -15.62 0.51 -2.38
C TYR A 225 -16.90 0.79 -1.57
N ASP A 226 -17.82 -0.16 -1.47
CA ASP A 226 -19.10 -0.01 -0.77
C ASP A 226 -18.94 0.35 0.71
N LEU A 227 -17.91 -0.17 1.35
CA LEU A 227 -17.65 0.05 2.76
C LEU A 227 -16.98 1.41 3.01
N PHE A 228 -15.90 1.71 2.31
CA PHE A 228 -15.07 2.88 2.60
C PHE A 228 -15.54 4.17 1.89
N SER A 229 -16.25 4.08 0.76
CA SER A 229 -16.73 5.27 0.02
C SER A 229 -17.73 6.11 0.83
N LYS A 230 -18.49 5.48 1.73
CA LYS A 230 -19.45 6.19 2.62
C LYS A 230 -18.78 7.23 3.52
N LYS A 231 -17.50 7.06 3.79
CA LYS A 231 -16.68 8.00 4.59
C LYS A 231 -15.71 8.79 3.71
N ASN A 232 -15.77 8.64 2.38
CA ASN A 232 -14.78 9.17 1.43
C ASN A 232 -13.35 8.69 1.74
N GLU A 233 -13.21 7.47 2.23
CA GLU A 233 -11.93 6.89 2.65
C GLU A 233 -11.34 5.89 1.65
N ILE A 234 -11.84 5.84 0.41
CA ILE A 234 -11.30 5.01 -0.68
C ILE A 234 -11.30 5.76 -2.00
N LYS A 235 -10.25 5.55 -2.80
CA LYS A 235 -10.19 5.97 -4.19
C LYS A 235 -9.61 4.87 -5.06
N TYR A 236 -10.21 4.69 -6.23
CA TYR A 236 -9.66 3.93 -7.34
C TYR A 236 -9.33 4.90 -8.45
N LEU A 237 -8.07 5.03 -8.79
CA LEU A 237 -7.59 5.93 -9.82
C LEU A 237 -7.00 5.13 -10.98
N VAL A 238 -7.30 5.55 -12.19
CA VAL A 238 -6.65 5.03 -13.39
C VAL A 238 -6.02 6.17 -14.19
N THR A 239 -4.98 5.86 -14.95
CA THR A 239 -4.40 6.81 -15.91
C THR A 239 -4.88 6.49 -17.30
N LYS A 240 -5.29 7.53 -18.03
CA LYS A 240 -5.75 7.44 -19.42
C LYS A 240 -4.91 8.34 -20.32
N LEU A 241 -4.75 7.93 -21.57
CA LEU A 241 -4.05 8.70 -22.59
C LEU A 241 -4.93 8.75 -23.85
N ASP A 242 -5.24 9.96 -24.29
CA ASP A 242 -5.85 10.22 -25.60
C ASP A 242 -4.74 10.21 -26.66
N LEU A 243 -4.67 9.13 -27.41
CA LEU A 243 -3.62 8.93 -28.40
C LEU A 243 -3.70 9.92 -29.56
N SER A 244 -4.88 10.41 -29.93
CA SER A 244 -5.03 11.45 -30.95
C SER A 244 -4.36 12.77 -30.52
N LYS A 245 -4.62 13.19 -29.28
CA LYS A 245 -3.98 14.39 -28.72
C LYS A 245 -2.46 14.19 -28.52
N TYR A 246 -2.06 12.99 -28.06
CA TYR A 246 -0.66 12.65 -27.84
C TYR A 246 0.13 12.66 -29.15
N ILE A 247 -0.37 12.03 -30.22
CA ILE A 247 0.24 12.04 -31.55
C ILE A 247 0.41 13.47 -32.05
N LYS A 248 -0.65 14.29 -31.98
CA LYS A 248 -0.59 15.70 -32.39
C LYS A 248 0.47 16.48 -31.61
N MET A 249 0.58 16.26 -30.30
CA MET A 249 1.62 16.88 -29.48
C MET A 249 3.03 16.44 -29.93
N LEU A 250 3.23 15.15 -30.22
CA LEU A 250 4.50 14.64 -30.69
C LEU A 250 4.86 15.21 -32.09
N GLU A 251 3.91 15.34 -33.00
CA GLU A 251 4.10 15.93 -34.32
C GLU A 251 4.50 17.41 -34.24
N ASN A 252 3.87 18.19 -33.36
CA ASN A 252 4.28 19.58 -33.09
C ASN A 252 5.71 19.69 -32.54
N GLU A 253 6.10 18.80 -31.61
CA GLU A 253 7.47 18.77 -31.06
C GLU A 253 8.47 18.33 -32.14
N LEU A 254 8.12 17.39 -33.01
CA LEU A 254 8.93 16.96 -34.14
C LEU A 254 9.20 18.14 -35.11
N GLU A 255 8.14 18.84 -35.53
CA GLU A 255 8.25 20.01 -36.40
C GLU A 255 9.15 21.09 -35.80
N SER A 256 8.94 21.42 -34.51
CA SER A 256 9.79 22.38 -33.78
C SER A 256 11.27 21.99 -33.78
N ASN A 257 11.61 20.69 -33.65
CA ASN A 257 12.99 20.25 -33.66
C ASN A 257 13.59 20.22 -35.10
N ILE A 258 12.80 19.94 -36.13
CA ILE A 258 13.20 20.08 -37.52
C ILE A 258 13.52 21.54 -37.85
N ASP A 259 12.67 22.48 -37.44
CA ASP A 259 12.91 23.93 -37.62
C ASP A 259 14.19 24.39 -36.92
N LYS A 260 14.40 23.94 -35.67
CA LYS A 260 15.67 24.25 -34.96
C LYS A 260 16.89 23.73 -35.73
N LYS A 261 16.82 22.51 -36.27
CA LYS A 261 17.88 21.95 -37.08
C LYS A 261 18.14 22.76 -38.36
N ASN A 262 17.07 23.16 -39.07
CA ASN A 262 17.17 23.94 -40.31
C ASN A 262 17.76 25.35 -40.12
N LYS A 263 17.57 25.93 -38.93
CA LYS A 263 18.11 27.25 -38.54
C LYS A 263 19.60 27.20 -38.17
N LEU A 264 20.22 26.02 -38.02
CA LEU A 264 21.64 25.91 -37.72
C LEU A 264 22.49 26.19 -38.98
N SER A 265 23.39 27.14 -38.86
CA SER A 265 24.36 27.41 -39.91
C SER A 265 25.28 26.20 -40.21
N ASP A 266 25.68 26.06 -41.48
CA ASP A 266 26.48 24.91 -41.92
C ASP A 266 27.98 25.14 -41.61
N ASN A 267 28.34 24.84 -40.36
CA ASN A 267 29.71 24.90 -39.88
C ASN A 267 30.00 23.77 -38.88
N LYS A 268 31.29 23.38 -38.77
CA LYS A 268 31.76 22.29 -37.90
C LYS A 268 31.41 22.49 -36.42
N ASN A 269 31.22 23.73 -35.96
CA ASN A 269 30.84 24.00 -34.57
C ASN A 269 29.38 23.56 -34.25
N ASN A 270 28.58 23.35 -35.27
CA ASN A 270 27.20 22.92 -35.14
C ASN A 270 26.96 21.41 -35.36
N ASP A 271 28.02 20.65 -35.78
CA ASP A 271 27.89 19.22 -36.10
C ASP A 271 27.35 18.41 -34.89
N GLY A 272 27.87 18.67 -33.70
CA GLY A 272 27.37 18.02 -32.47
C GLY A 272 25.91 18.35 -32.16
N LYS A 273 25.49 19.61 -32.38
CA LYS A 273 24.10 20.05 -32.19
C LYS A 273 23.18 19.42 -33.23
N ARG A 274 23.63 19.34 -34.49
CA ARG A 274 22.85 18.67 -35.57
C ARG A 274 22.64 17.20 -35.24
N LYS A 275 23.69 16.48 -34.84
CA LYS A 275 23.59 15.07 -34.45
C LYS A 275 22.61 14.85 -33.31
N ALA A 276 22.69 15.67 -32.27
CA ALA A 276 21.75 15.59 -31.14
C ALA A 276 20.28 15.86 -31.56
N LEU A 277 20.05 16.80 -32.47
CA LEU A 277 18.74 17.06 -33.06
C LEU A 277 18.24 15.89 -33.91
N ASP A 278 19.14 15.27 -34.71
CA ASP A 278 18.79 14.10 -35.50
C ASP A 278 18.36 12.91 -34.61
N GLU A 279 19.09 12.64 -33.55
CA GLU A 279 18.72 11.62 -32.55
C GLU A 279 17.36 11.93 -31.91
N THR A 280 17.11 13.20 -31.61
CA THR A 280 15.82 13.66 -31.03
C THR A 280 14.67 13.49 -32.04
N ILE A 281 14.85 13.91 -33.29
CA ILE A 281 13.90 13.78 -34.39
C ILE A 281 13.53 12.29 -34.62
N ASN A 282 14.56 11.44 -34.70
CA ASN A 282 14.37 10.00 -34.86
C ASN A 282 13.60 9.40 -33.65
N GLY A 283 13.86 9.90 -32.43
CA GLY A 283 13.13 9.51 -31.25
C GLY A 283 11.64 9.89 -31.27
N PHE A 284 11.30 11.08 -31.81
CA PHE A 284 9.90 11.50 -32.00
C PHE A 284 9.20 10.66 -33.07
N ASN A 285 9.85 10.40 -34.22
CA ASN A 285 9.29 9.58 -35.28
C ASN A 285 8.89 8.19 -34.75
N LYS A 286 9.79 7.51 -34.02
CA LYS A 286 9.50 6.20 -33.42
C LYS A 286 8.32 6.24 -32.45
N LYS A 287 8.21 7.31 -31.65
CA LYS A 287 7.09 7.44 -30.70
C LYS A 287 5.76 7.68 -31.43
N ILE A 288 5.75 8.45 -32.51
CA ILE A 288 4.58 8.71 -33.35
C ILE A 288 4.12 7.41 -33.99
N GLU A 289 5.03 6.63 -34.59
CA GLU A 289 4.70 5.32 -35.17
C GLU A 289 4.09 4.39 -34.13
N LEU A 290 4.73 4.21 -32.97
CA LEU A 290 4.21 3.39 -31.88
C LEU A 290 2.82 3.87 -31.43
N ALA A 291 2.64 5.17 -31.22
CA ALA A 291 1.34 5.70 -30.79
C ALA A 291 0.23 5.52 -31.85
N LYS A 292 0.57 5.52 -33.17
CA LYS A 292 -0.35 5.22 -34.25
C LYS A 292 -0.74 3.73 -34.26
N GLU A 293 0.22 2.84 -34.06
CA GLU A 293 -0.03 1.40 -33.92
C GLU A 293 -0.90 1.09 -32.70
N GLU A 294 -0.58 1.70 -31.54
CA GLU A 294 -1.40 1.57 -30.33
C GLU A 294 -2.82 2.07 -30.54
N LYS A 295 -2.99 3.21 -31.24
CA LYS A 295 -4.30 3.76 -31.57
C LYS A 295 -5.11 2.83 -32.49
N GLU A 296 -4.48 2.25 -33.50
CA GLU A 296 -5.13 1.28 -34.41
C GLU A 296 -5.58 0.03 -33.64
N LYS A 297 -4.74 -0.45 -32.71
CA LYS A 297 -4.97 -1.70 -31.97
C LYS A 297 -5.94 -1.56 -30.81
N TYR A 298 -5.88 -0.45 -30.07
CA TYR A 298 -6.56 -0.27 -28.78
C TYR A 298 -7.60 0.84 -28.77
N GLY A 299 -7.68 1.65 -29.85
CA GLY A 299 -8.61 2.79 -29.97
C GLY A 299 -8.00 4.13 -29.56
N ASP A 300 -8.84 5.17 -29.59
CA ASP A 300 -8.40 6.56 -29.38
C ASP A 300 -7.94 6.84 -27.94
N VAL A 301 -8.51 6.18 -26.95
CA VAL A 301 -8.18 6.39 -25.53
C VAL A 301 -7.78 5.06 -24.91
N ILE A 302 -6.57 5.02 -24.37
CA ILE A 302 -6.04 3.83 -23.70
C ILE A 302 -5.93 4.06 -22.17
N THR A 303 -6.21 3.01 -21.42
CA THR A 303 -5.95 2.96 -19.97
C THR A 303 -4.57 2.35 -19.74
N LEU A 304 -3.71 3.02 -18.98
CA LEU A 304 -2.30 2.62 -18.83
C LEU A 304 -2.05 1.85 -17.52
N SER A 305 -2.58 2.36 -16.42
CA SER A 305 -2.35 1.82 -15.07
C SER A 305 -3.48 2.19 -14.13
N GLY A 306 -3.53 1.52 -12.98
CA GLY A 306 -4.52 1.81 -11.96
C GLY A 306 -4.00 1.55 -10.55
N SER A 307 -4.60 2.22 -9.56
CA SER A 307 -4.23 2.13 -8.15
C SER A 307 -5.45 2.30 -7.25
N MET A 308 -5.44 1.56 -6.13
CA MET A 308 -6.41 1.66 -5.05
C MET A 308 -5.75 2.26 -3.82
N PHE A 309 -6.42 3.25 -3.23
CA PHE A 309 -5.96 3.96 -2.04
C PHE A 309 -6.99 3.89 -0.93
N ILE A 310 -6.52 3.74 0.30
CA ILE A 310 -7.31 3.93 1.52
C ILE A 310 -6.82 5.18 2.23
N MET A 311 -7.76 6.05 2.61
CA MET A 311 -7.47 7.37 3.16
C MET A 311 -8.04 7.50 4.58
N THR A 312 -7.52 6.70 5.51
CA THR A 312 -7.91 6.73 6.92
C THR A 312 -6.86 7.46 7.74
N LYS A 313 -7.24 8.61 8.37
CA LYS A 313 -6.27 9.35 9.20
C LYS A 313 -5.53 8.43 10.17
N PRO A 314 -4.21 8.56 10.36
CA PRO A 314 -3.39 9.71 9.92
C PRO A 314 -2.77 9.55 8.53
N GLU A 315 -3.02 8.49 7.78
CA GLU A 315 -2.29 8.18 6.55
C GLU A 315 -3.16 7.96 5.31
N VAL A 316 -2.57 8.22 4.14
CA VAL A 316 -3.04 7.72 2.84
C VAL A 316 -2.23 6.49 2.50
N VAL A 317 -2.89 5.36 2.28
CA VAL A 317 -2.26 4.07 1.98
C VAL A 317 -2.44 3.70 0.52
N TYR A 318 -1.34 3.53 -0.21
CA TYR A 318 -1.31 2.95 -1.56
C TYR A 318 -1.37 1.42 -1.45
N LEU A 319 -2.59 0.87 -1.47
CA LEU A 319 -2.83 -0.51 -1.06
C LEU A 319 -2.63 -1.53 -2.18
N SER A 320 -3.04 -1.20 -3.40
CA SER A 320 -2.97 -2.12 -4.54
C SER A 320 -2.83 -1.36 -5.85
N SER A 321 -2.10 -1.92 -6.81
CA SER A 321 -1.92 -1.31 -8.14
C SER A 321 -1.53 -2.31 -9.19
N GLY A 322 -1.75 -1.91 -10.44
CA GLY A 322 -1.37 -2.66 -11.61
C GLY A 322 -1.08 -1.75 -12.81
N ASN A 323 -0.49 -2.37 -13.83
CA ASN A 323 -0.22 -1.77 -15.12
C ASN A 323 -0.55 -2.78 -16.22
N TYR A 324 -1.04 -2.33 -17.35
CA TYR A 324 -0.98 -3.14 -18.55
C TYR A 324 0.47 -3.28 -19.02
N GLU A 325 0.86 -4.48 -19.40
CA GLU A 325 2.26 -4.79 -19.77
C GLU A 325 2.72 -3.99 -20.98
N GLU A 326 1.86 -3.89 -21.99
CA GLU A 326 2.08 -3.16 -23.24
C GLU A 326 2.36 -1.66 -23.01
N PHE A 327 1.86 -1.08 -21.93
CA PHE A 327 1.97 0.35 -21.63
C PHE A 327 2.96 0.72 -20.51
N LEU A 328 3.79 -0.23 -20.06
CA LEU A 328 4.78 0.00 -18.99
C LEU A 328 5.75 1.16 -19.30
N SER A 329 6.08 1.38 -20.59
CA SER A 329 7.00 2.42 -21.04
C SER A 329 6.52 3.85 -20.72
N TYR A 330 5.23 4.04 -20.52
CA TYR A 330 4.66 5.34 -20.13
C TYR A 330 4.97 5.73 -18.70
N ASN A 331 5.24 4.76 -17.81
CA ASN A 331 5.55 5.01 -16.39
C ASN A 331 4.46 5.82 -15.66
N SER A 332 3.20 5.62 -16.02
CA SER A 332 2.09 6.45 -15.57
C SER A 332 1.79 6.35 -14.07
N GLN A 333 2.23 5.28 -13.38
CA GLN A 333 2.11 5.14 -11.93
C GLN A 333 2.76 6.29 -11.15
N TYR A 334 3.86 6.88 -11.67
CA TYR A 334 4.49 8.02 -11.02
C TYR A 334 3.57 9.22 -10.91
N LEU A 335 2.69 9.43 -11.91
CA LEU A 335 1.71 10.52 -11.90
C LEU A 335 0.60 10.27 -10.87
N ILE A 336 0.07 9.03 -10.78
CA ILE A 336 -0.93 8.67 -9.77
C ILE A 336 -0.38 8.87 -8.35
N GLN A 337 0.86 8.41 -8.10
CA GLN A 337 1.47 8.59 -6.78
C GLN A 337 1.61 10.08 -6.43
N TRP A 338 2.08 10.89 -7.38
CA TRP A 338 2.23 12.33 -7.16
C TRP A 338 0.88 13.00 -6.85
N GLU A 339 -0.18 12.66 -7.56
CA GLU A 339 -1.51 13.18 -7.30
C GLU A 339 -1.99 12.84 -5.89
N MET A 340 -1.78 11.60 -5.45
CA MET A 340 -2.22 11.18 -4.13
C MET A 340 -1.31 11.69 -2.99
N ILE A 341 -0.05 11.98 -3.26
CA ILE A 341 0.81 12.70 -2.31
C ILE A 341 0.32 14.14 -2.13
N LYS A 342 -0.02 14.85 -3.22
CA LYS A 342 -0.66 16.17 -3.15
C LYS A 342 -1.98 16.12 -2.37
N TYR A 343 -2.79 15.10 -2.65
CA TYR A 343 -4.03 14.88 -1.90
C TYR A 343 -3.76 14.73 -0.40
N ALA A 344 -2.74 13.97 0.00
CA ALA A 344 -2.38 13.78 1.40
C ALA A 344 -1.97 15.10 2.07
N ILE A 345 -1.13 15.91 1.41
CA ILE A 345 -0.71 17.24 1.88
C ILE A 345 -1.93 18.15 2.06
N ASN A 346 -2.74 18.32 1.00
CA ASN A 346 -3.82 19.28 0.94
C ASN A 346 -5.02 18.94 1.85
N ASN A 347 -5.13 17.65 2.26
CA ASN A 347 -6.16 17.20 3.18
C ASN A 347 -5.62 16.92 4.60
N GLY A 348 -4.38 17.36 4.91
CA GLY A 348 -3.79 17.30 6.24
C GLY A 348 -3.65 15.87 6.75
N TYR A 349 -3.16 14.94 5.93
CA TYR A 349 -2.67 13.64 6.37
C TYR A 349 -1.23 13.78 6.85
N ASP A 350 -0.87 13.03 7.90
CA ASP A 350 0.47 13.12 8.48
C ASP A 350 1.50 12.44 7.59
N ARG A 351 1.08 11.37 6.86
CA ARG A 351 1.98 10.62 5.99
C ARG A 351 1.28 9.96 4.79
N TYR A 352 2.08 9.67 3.78
CA TYR A 352 1.75 8.86 2.63
C TYR A 352 2.48 7.52 2.73
N ASN A 353 1.74 6.42 2.78
CA ASN A 353 2.26 5.07 2.95
C ASN A 353 2.18 4.33 1.61
N PHE A 354 3.33 4.09 0.99
CA PHE A 354 3.43 3.30 -0.24
C PHE A 354 3.18 1.80 -0.01
N TYR A 355 2.93 1.38 1.24
CA TYR A 355 2.72 0.00 1.65
C TYR A 355 3.94 -0.90 1.41
N GLY A 356 3.70 -2.23 1.30
CA GLY A 356 4.75 -3.25 1.34
C GLY A 356 5.90 -3.10 0.36
N ILE A 357 7.09 -3.39 0.85
CA ILE A 357 8.30 -3.64 0.07
C ILE A 357 8.86 -5.01 0.44
N PRO A 358 9.65 -5.67 -0.44
CA PRO A 358 10.31 -6.93 -0.08
C PRO A 358 11.29 -6.73 1.07
N ASN A 359 11.56 -7.77 1.86
CA ASN A 359 12.59 -7.75 2.90
C ASN A 359 14.03 -7.80 2.33
N THR A 360 14.14 -8.14 1.06
CA THR A 360 15.38 -8.21 0.27
C THR A 360 15.63 -6.90 -0.51
N PHE A 361 15.19 -5.77 0.04
CA PHE A 361 15.23 -4.46 -0.61
C PHE A 361 16.65 -3.99 -1.00
N ASP A 362 17.70 -4.58 -0.49
CA ASP A 362 19.10 -4.36 -0.84
C ASP A 362 19.63 -5.31 -1.93
N ASP A 363 18.91 -6.39 -2.27
CA ASP A 363 19.28 -7.31 -3.34
C ASP A 363 18.67 -6.90 -4.69
N LYS A 364 19.51 -6.38 -5.59
CA LYS A 364 19.11 -5.98 -6.94
C LYS A 364 18.66 -7.14 -7.84
N ASN A 365 18.99 -8.38 -7.48
CA ASN A 365 18.60 -9.57 -8.24
C ASN A 365 17.24 -10.11 -7.78
N ASP A 366 16.68 -9.58 -6.68
CA ASP A 366 15.35 -9.97 -6.24
C ASP A 366 14.29 -9.56 -7.27
N LYS A 367 13.37 -10.46 -7.58
CA LYS A 367 12.28 -10.26 -8.56
C LYS A 367 11.41 -9.02 -8.25
N ASP A 368 11.30 -8.66 -6.98
CA ASP A 368 10.49 -7.55 -6.49
C ASP A 368 11.30 -6.29 -6.17
N TYR A 369 12.62 -6.29 -6.46
CA TYR A 369 13.48 -5.11 -6.29
C TYR A 369 12.94 -3.87 -6.99
N GLY A 370 12.33 -4.03 -8.17
CA GLY A 370 11.69 -2.93 -8.90
C GLY A 370 10.56 -2.23 -8.12
N ILE A 371 9.90 -2.91 -7.17
CA ILE A 371 8.90 -2.30 -6.28
C ILE A 371 9.59 -1.33 -5.31
N TYR A 372 10.70 -1.76 -4.72
CA TYR A 372 11.51 -0.92 -3.83
C TYR A 372 12.11 0.26 -4.60
N GLU A 373 12.72 0.01 -5.75
CA GLU A 373 13.33 1.06 -6.58
C GLU A 373 12.31 2.15 -6.98
N PHE A 374 11.11 1.76 -7.40
CA PHE A 374 10.01 2.67 -7.71
C PHE A 374 9.67 3.56 -6.51
N LYS A 375 9.43 2.96 -5.33
CA LYS A 375 9.01 3.69 -4.13
C LYS A 375 10.09 4.63 -3.61
N THR A 376 11.37 4.21 -3.64
CA THR A 376 12.50 5.05 -3.22
C THR A 376 12.71 6.27 -4.09
N GLY A 377 12.13 6.32 -5.29
CA GLY A 377 12.12 7.49 -6.16
C GLY A 377 11.50 8.72 -5.51
N PHE A 378 10.58 8.53 -4.57
CA PHE A 378 9.86 9.59 -3.86
C PHE A 378 10.59 10.10 -2.61
N ASN A 379 11.74 9.50 -2.26
CA ASN A 379 12.66 9.92 -1.19
C ASN A 379 12.01 9.96 0.21
N GLY A 380 11.34 8.88 0.58
CA GLY A 380 10.83 8.62 1.92
C GLY A 380 11.79 7.74 2.75
N TYR A 381 11.24 6.93 3.63
CA TYR A 381 11.96 6.03 4.53
C TYR A 381 11.32 4.64 4.57
N ILE A 382 12.11 3.65 5.02
CA ILE A 382 11.61 2.31 5.27
C ILE A 382 11.11 2.25 6.72
N GLU A 383 9.86 1.79 6.88
CA GLU A 383 9.27 1.45 8.16
C GLU A 383 9.27 -0.08 8.33
N GLU A 384 10.00 -0.56 9.31
CA GLU A 384 9.96 -1.96 9.74
C GLU A 384 9.00 -2.10 10.92
N LEU A 385 7.99 -2.94 10.80
CA LEU A 385 7.09 -3.25 11.91
C LEU A 385 7.65 -4.38 12.79
N ILE A 386 7.23 -4.44 14.07
CA ILE A 386 7.66 -5.47 15.03
C ILE A 386 7.29 -6.90 14.61
N GLY A 387 6.47 -7.05 13.59
CA GLY A 387 6.10 -8.33 12.99
C GLY A 387 4.80 -8.92 13.53
N GLU A 388 4.60 -10.20 13.25
CA GLU A 388 3.42 -10.95 13.63
C GLU A 388 3.76 -11.97 14.72
N PHE A 389 2.82 -12.14 15.65
CA PHE A 389 2.95 -13.04 16.79
C PHE A 389 1.73 -13.94 16.90
N GLU A 390 1.94 -15.19 17.32
CA GLU A 390 0.87 -16.12 17.59
C GLU A 390 0.97 -16.75 18.98
N ILE A 391 -0.18 -17.02 19.58
CA ILE A 391 -0.27 -17.85 20.77
C ILE A 391 -1.25 -19.03 20.53
N LYS A 392 -0.77 -20.24 20.80
CA LYS A 392 -1.55 -21.46 20.68
C LYS A 392 -2.43 -21.61 21.91
N THR A 393 -3.74 -21.64 21.73
CA THR A 393 -4.73 -21.67 22.82
C THR A 393 -5.37 -23.03 23.01
N SER A 394 -5.08 -24.01 22.11
CA SER A 394 -5.55 -25.39 22.17
C SER A 394 -4.59 -26.35 21.49
N PRO A 395 -4.41 -27.60 22.01
CA PRO A 395 -3.62 -28.62 21.34
C PRO A 395 -4.10 -28.98 19.91
N VAL A 396 -5.36 -28.71 19.61
CA VAL A 396 -5.96 -28.90 18.26
C VAL A 396 -5.22 -28.11 17.18
N TYR A 397 -4.48 -27.07 17.53
CA TYR A 397 -3.60 -26.33 16.63
C TYR A 397 -2.70 -27.26 15.80
N TYR A 398 -2.05 -28.23 16.45
CA TYR A 398 -1.11 -29.11 15.77
C TYR A 398 -1.82 -30.06 14.79
N LEU A 399 -3.02 -30.53 15.13
CA LEU A 399 -3.83 -31.36 14.25
C LEU A 399 -4.31 -30.59 13.02
N ILE A 400 -4.77 -29.36 13.21
CA ILE A 400 -5.20 -28.50 12.10
C ILE A 400 -4.02 -28.18 11.18
N LYS A 401 -2.85 -27.85 11.74
CA LYS A 401 -1.64 -27.58 10.96
C LYS A 401 -1.20 -28.80 10.14
N LEU A 402 -1.30 -29.99 10.71
CA LEU A 402 -1.01 -31.26 9.99
C LEU A 402 -1.98 -31.47 8.81
N ILE A 403 -3.28 -31.24 9.01
CA ILE A 403 -4.30 -31.34 7.95
C ILE A 403 -3.99 -30.38 6.79
N HIS A 404 -3.62 -29.13 7.10
CA HIS A 404 -3.25 -28.14 6.09
C HIS A 404 -2.01 -28.60 5.29
N LYS A 405 -1.00 -29.16 5.97
CA LYS A 405 0.24 -29.63 5.31
C LYS A 405 0.02 -30.84 4.39
N ILE A 406 -1.01 -31.66 4.63
CA ILE A 406 -1.34 -32.83 3.80
C ILE A 406 -2.16 -32.42 2.56
N ARG A 407 -2.84 -31.26 2.59
CA ARG A 407 -3.70 -30.78 1.49
C ARG A 407 -2.99 -29.86 0.50
N HIS A 408 -1.82 -29.41 0.81
CA HIS A 408 -0.89 -28.63 -0.02
C HIS A 408 0.39 -29.43 -0.29
#